data_28817a83851b0ed69e28a7e4d896926a
#
_entry.id   28817a83851b0ed69e28a7e4d896926a
#
_cell.length_a   1.000
_cell.length_b   1.000
_cell.length_c   1.000
_cell.angle_alpha   90.00
_cell.angle_beta   90.00
_cell.angle_gamma   90.00
#
_symmetry.space_group_name_H-M   'P 1'
#
loop_
_entity.id
_entity.type
_entity.pdbx_description
1 polymer ?
#
loop_
_entity_poly.entity_id
_entity_poly.type
_entity_poly.pdbx_seq_one_letter_code
_entity_poly.pdbx_strand_id
1 'polypeptide(L)'
;MKKLSLLLLTLTVCFFTACHKDIWAELENLDQRVTKLEELCKEMNTNITSLQTIVSVLQSNDFITGIVEIKKNGEVIGYTITFGKHDPITIYHGQDGKDGQNGAD
;
A
#
# COMPACT_ATOMS: atom_id res chain seq x y z
N MET A 1 40.14 26.11 31.05
CA MET A 1 39.26 25.00 31.39
C MET A 1 37.81 25.27 31.05
N LYS A 2 37.28 26.46 31.37
CA LYS A 2 35.89 26.79 31.08
C LYS A 2 35.60 26.82 29.56
N LYS A 3 36.59 27.29 28.76
CA LYS A 3 36.40 27.35 27.31
C LYS A 3 36.37 25.95 26.66
N LEU A 4 37.19 25.04 27.21
CA LEU A 4 37.24 23.67 26.71
C LEU A 4 35.95 22.93 27.03
N SER A 5 35.39 23.14 28.22
CA SER A 5 34.12 22.54 28.63
C SER A 5 32.97 23.05 27.77
N LEU A 6 32.93 24.34 27.47
CA LEU A 6 31.92 24.94 26.63
C LEU A 6 32.02 24.41 25.18
N LEU A 7 33.24 24.29 24.67
CA LEU A 7 33.48 23.77 23.35
C LEU A 7 33.01 22.31 23.23
N LEU A 8 33.30 21.51 24.24
CA LEU A 8 32.88 20.11 24.28
C LEU A 8 31.37 19.99 24.33
N LEU A 9 30.72 20.83 25.13
CA LEU A 9 29.27 20.85 25.22
C LEU A 9 28.61 21.22 23.88
N THR A 10 29.15 22.23 23.23
CA THR A 10 28.66 22.66 21.92
C THR A 10 28.81 21.55 20.87
N LEU A 11 29.95 20.88 20.87
CA LEU A 11 30.23 19.78 19.97
C LEU A 11 29.25 18.62 20.21
N THR A 12 28.97 18.30 21.46
CA THR A 12 28.04 17.25 21.84
C THR A 12 26.63 17.59 21.36
N VAL A 13 26.19 18.82 21.57
CA VAL A 13 24.86 19.26 21.11
C VAL A 13 24.74 19.18 19.58
N CYS A 14 25.76 19.62 18.86
CA CYS A 14 25.78 19.54 17.40
C CYS A 14 25.71 18.10 16.92
N PHE A 15 26.42 17.21 17.58
CA PHE A 15 26.44 15.79 17.25
C PHE A 15 25.04 15.17 17.45
N PHE A 16 24.40 15.45 18.57
CA PHE A 16 23.05 14.96 18.84
C PHE A 16 22.03 15.50 17.83
N THR A 17 22.16 16.75 17.47
CA THR A 17 21.25 17.36 16.49
C THR A 17 21.38 16.69 15.13
N ALA A 18 22.59 16.39 14.68
CA ALA A 18 22.83 15.73 13.41
C ALA A 18 22.26 14.31 13.40
N CYS A 19 22.52 13.55 14.48
CA CYS A 19 21.95 12.19 14.62
C CYS A 19 20.44 12.23 14.69
N HIS A 20 19.90 13.24 15.35
CA HIS A 20 18.46 13.39 15.48
C HIS A 20 17.77 13.58 14.13
N LYS A 21 18.38 14.37 13.24
CA LYS A 21 17.83 14.57 11.89
C LYS A 21 17.81 13.28 11.09
N ASP A 22 18.89 12.50 11.16
CA ASP A 22 18.97 11.24 10.44
C ASP A 22 17.91 10.25 10.93
N ILE A 23 17.72 10.18 12.26
CA ILE A 23 16.73 9.32 12.86
C ILE A 23 15.33 9.72 12.41
N TRP A 24 15.02 11.01 12.42
CA TRP A 24 13.70 11.49 11.99
C TRP A 24 13.44 11.19 10.52
N ALA A 25 14.45 11.34 9.66
CA ALA A 25 14.31 11.04 8.24
C ALA A 25 14.04 9.56 8.01
N GLU A 26 14.73 8.68 8.74
CA GLU A 26 14.50 7.24 8.65
C GLU A 26 13.13 6.85 9.19
N LEU A 27 12.71 7.45 10.30
CA LEU A 27 11.39 7.18 10.86
C LEU A 27 10.28 7.59 9.89
N GLU A 28 10.42 8.74 9.25
CA GLU A 28 9.47 9.22 8.28
C GLU A 28 9.41 8.28 7.08
N ASN A 29 10.56 7.82 6.60
CA ASN A 29 10.63 6.86 5.50
C ASN A 29 9.95 5.54 5.88
N LEU A 30 10.22 5.03 7.08
CA LEU A 30 9.58 3.81 7.56
C LEU A 30 8.08 3.99 7.71
N ASP A 31 7.64 5.11 8.22
CA ASP A 31 6.21 5.42 8.38
C ASP A 31 5.50 5.40 7.03
N GLN A 32 6.10 6.01 6.01
CA GLN A 32 5.54 6.00 4.67
C GLN A 32 5.47 4.59 4.09
N ARG A 33 6.51 3.78 4.32
CA ARG A 33 6.54 2.40 3.85
C ARG A 33 5.50 1.54 4.54
N VAL A 34 5.34 1.73 5.85
CA VAL A 34 4.32 1.01 6.62
C VAL A 34 2.93 1.39 6.15
N THR A 35 2.66 2.68 5.95
CA THR A 35 1.37 3.14 5.45
C THR A 35 1.06 2.52 4.09
N LYS A 36 2.03 2.48 3.20
CA LYS A 36 1.85 1.87 1.88
C LYS A 36 1.56 0.37 1.98
N LEU A 37 2.28 -0.32 2.87
CA LEU A 37 2.03 -1.75 3.10
C LEU A 37 0.65 -1.99 3.68
N GLU A 38 0.19 -1.15 4.58
CA GLU A 38 -1.15 -1.25 5.14
C GLU A 38 -2.21 -1.08 4.06
N GLU A 39 -2.02 -0.12 3.14
CA GLU A 39 -2.93 0.07 2.02
C GLU A 39 -2.97 -1.15 1.11
N LEU A 40 -1.80 -1.71 0.79
CA LEU A 40 -1.72 -2.91 -0.03
C LEU A 40 -2.40 -4.10 0.64
N CYS A 41 -2.21 -4.27 1.94
CA CYS A 41 -2.88 -5.34 2.69
C CYS A 41 -4.39 -5.17 2.66
N LYS A 42 -4.86 -3.94 2.77
CA LYS A 42 -6.29 -3.65 2.71
C LYS A 42 -6.87 -4.00 1.34
N GLU A 43 -6.17 -3.67 0.27
CA GLU A 43 -6.59 -4.03 -1.09
C GLU A 43 -6.57 -5.55 -1.27
N MET A 44 -5.55 -6.22 -0.76
CA MET A 44 -5.47 -7.67 -0.82
C MET A 44 -6.63 -8.33 -0.08
N ASN A 45 -6.99 -7.83 1.10
CA ASN A 45 -8.12 -8.34 1.84
C ASN A 45 -9.43 -8.13 1.08
N THR A 46 -9.57 -6.99 0.42
CA THR A 46 -10.73 -6.70 -0.43
C THR A 46 -10.79 -7.72 -1.56
N ASN A 47 -9.67 -8.00 -2.20
CA ASN A 47 -9.62 -8.98 -3.29
C ASN A 47 -9.96 -10.38 -2.81
N ILE A 48 -9.47 -10.77 -1.65
CA ILE A 48 -9.78 -12.08 -1.07
C ILE A 48 -11.28 -12.21 -0.81
N THR A 49 -11.89 -11.19 -0.20
CA THR A 49 -13.32 -11.17 0.05
C THR A 49 -14.10 -11.22 -1.26
N SER A 50 -13.64 -10.51 -2.27
CA SER A 50 -14.25 -10.52 -3.59
C SER A 50 -14.21 -11.89 -4.24
N LEU A 51 -13.08 -12.59 -4.10
CA LEU A 51 -12.97 -13.96 -4.62
C LEU A 51 -13.92 -14.90 -3.91
N GLN A 52 -14.12 -14.76 -2.61
CA GLN A 52 -15.10 -15.53 -1.86
C GLN A 52 -16.51 -15.28 -2.38
N THR A 53 -16.83 -14.05 -2.68
CA THR A 53 -18.13 -13.68 -3.27
C THR A 53 -18.28 -14.32 -4.65
N ILE A 54 -17.25 -14.32 -5.48
CA ILE A 54 -17.29 -14.96 -6.80
C ILE A 54 -17.58 -16.44 -6.67
N VAL A 55 -16.96 -17.12 -5.72
CA VAL A 55 -17.24 -18.53 -5.46
C VAL A 55 -18.71 -18.72 -5.10
N SER A 56 -19.25 -17.86 -4.24
CA SER A 56 -20.67 -17.91 -3.86
C SER A 56 -21.58 -17.65 -5.05
N VAL A 57 -21.21 -16.70 -5.90
CA VAL A 57 -21.94 -16.40 -7.13
C VAL A 57 -22.02 -17.64 -8.03
N LEU A 58 -20.90 -18.31 -8.22
CA LEU A 58 -20.85 -19.51 -9.06
C LEU A 58 -21.64 -20.66 -8.45
N GLN A 59 -21.59 -20.81 -7.13
CA GLN A 59 -22.34 -21.86 -6.44
C GLN A 59 -23.85 -21.66 -6.52
N SER A 60 -24.31 -20.42 -6.52
CA SER A 60 -25.74 -20.09 -6.57
C SER A 60 -26.26 -19.80 -7.97
N ASN A 61 -25.46 -20.02 -8.99
CA ASN A 61 -25.82 -19.76 -10.39
C ASN A 61 -26.27 -18.30 -10.64
N ASP A 62 -25.69 -17.38 -9.88
CA ASP A 62 -25.86 -15.96 -10.16
C ASP A 62 -24.99 -15.56 -11.36
N PHE A 63 -25.16 -14.36 -11.84
CA PHE A 63 -24.45 -13.92 -13.04
C PHE A 63 -24.00 -12.48 -12.90
N ILE A 64 -23.03 -12.11 -13.72
CA ILE A 64 -22.48 -10.75 -13.75
C ILE A 64 -23.42 -9.87 -14.59
N THR A 65 -23.82 -8.74 -14.03
CA THR A 65 -24.68 -7.77 -14.72
C THR A 65 -23.91 -6.58 -15.26
N GLY A 66 -22.71 -6.34 -14.76
CA GLY A 66 -21.89 -5.24 -15.25
C GLY A 66 -20.49 -5.26 -14.70
N ILE A 67 -19.58 -4.65 -15.43
CA ILE A 67 -18.19 -4.47 -15.02
C ILE A 67 -17.83 -3.01 -15.30
N VAL A 68 -17.37 -2.30 -14.28
CA VAL A 68 -16.96 -0.90 -14.38
C VAL A 68 -15.51 -0.77 -13.97
N GLU A 69 -14.72 -0.09 -14.80
CA GLU A 69 -13.33 0.14 -14.51
C GLU A 69 -13.18 1.17 -13.39
N ILE A 70 -12.24 0.92 -12.49
CA ILE A 70 -11.83 1.91 -11.49
C ILE A 70 -10.56 2.56 -12.00
N LYS A 71 -10.60 3.86 -12.18
CA LYS A 71 -9.46 4.61 -12.71
C LYS A 71 -8.88 5.54 -11.65
N LYS A 72 -7.57 5.66 -11.65
CA LYS A 72 -6.84 6.61 -10.82
C LYS A 72 -5.77 7.25 -11.71
N ASN A 73 -5.83 8.57 -11.83
CA ASN A 73 -4.90 9.32 -12.69
C ASN A 73 -4.88 8.81 -14.14
N GLY A 74 -6.05 8.40 -14.64
CA GLY A 74 -6.16 7.92 -16.02
C GLY A 74 -5.81 6.44 -16.21
N GLU A 75 -5.33 5.77 -15.20
CA GLU A 75 -4.98 4.35 -15.29
C GLU A 75 -6.04 3.49 -14.61
N VAL A 76 -6.32 2.34 -15.22
CA VAL A 76 -7.24 1.37 -14.63
C VAL A 76 -6.51 0.65 -13.51
N ILE A 77 -7.05 0.77 -12.29
CA ILE A 77 -6.45 0.14 -11.11
C ILE A 77 -7.26 -1.04 -10.60
N GLY A 78 -8.42 -1.27 -11.16
CA GLY A 78 -9.28 -2.36 -10.75
C GLY A 78 -10.63 -2.30 -11.43
N TYR A 79 -11.54 -3.13 -10.94
CA TYR A 79 -12.89 -3.23 -11.48
C TYR A 79 -13.92 -3.35 -10.36
N THR A 80 -15.09 -2.77 -10.58
CA THR A 80 -16.28 -3.06 -9.78
C THR A 80 -17.17 -3.97 -10.60
N ILE A 81 -17.53 -5.11 -10.05
CA ILE A 81 -18.34 -6.12 -10.73
C ILE A 81 -19.69 -6.21 -10.02
N THR A 82 -20.76 -6.08 -10.79
CA THR A 82 -22.11 -6.17 -10.24
C THR A 82 -22.76 -7.49 -10.66
N PHE A 83 -23.60 -8.01 -9.77
CA PHE A 83 -24.28 -9.29 -9.97
C PHE A 83 -25.77 -9.11 -9.89
N GLY A 84 -26.52 -10.14 -10.36
CA GLY A 84 -27.96 -10.11 -10.30
C GLY A 84 -28.51 -10.20 -8.89
N LYS A 85 -27.93 -11.03 -8.04
CA LYS A 85 -28.44 -11.27 -6.69
C LYS A 85 -27.46 -10.93 -5.57
N HIS A 86 -26.17 -10.93 -5.85
CA HIS A 86 -25.14 -10.64 -4.84
C HIS A 86 -24.77 -9.17 -4.87
N ASP A 87 -24.17 -8.71 -3.76
CA ASP A 87 -23.67 -7.35 -3.67
C ASP A 87 -22.49 -7.16 -4.63
N PRO A 88 -22.28 -5.93 -5.12
CA PRO A 88 -21.12 -5.65 -5.95
C PRO A 88 -19.82 -5.93 -5.24
N ILE A 89 -18.82 -6.34 -6.01
CA ILE A 89 -17.47 -6.55 -5.50
C ILE A 89 -16.50 -5.61 -6.19
N THR A 90 -15.35 -5.40 -5.52
CA THR A 90 -14.26 -4.63 -6.08
C THR A 90 -13.03 -5.52 -6.12
N ILE A 91 -12.33 -5.53 -7.26
CA ILE A 91 -11.07 -6.24 -7.41
C ILE A 91 -10.03 -5.25 -7.89
N TYR A 92 -8.94 -5.14 -7.16
CA TYR A 92 -7.83 -4.27 -7.52
C TYR A 92 -6.75 -5.06 -8.24
N HIS A 93 -6.11 -4.40 -9.20
CA HIS A 93 -4.93 -4.96 -9.83
C HIS A 93 -3.80 -5.05 -8.81
N GLY A 94 -3.06 -6.14 -8.82
CA GLY A 94 -1.85 -6.22 -8.04
C GLY A 94 -0.78 -5.29 -8.64
N GLN A 95 0.26 -5.03 -7.86
CA GLN A 95 1.38 -4.27 -8.38
C GLN A 95 2.20 -5.16 -9.32
N ASP A 96 2.57 -4.59 -10.47
CA ASP A 96 3.44 -5.29 -11.40
C ASP A 96 4.83 -5.38 -10.81
N GLY A 97 5.28 -6.59 -10.54
CA GLY A 97 6.66 -6.83 -10.21
C GLY A 97 7.47 -6.92 -11.49
N LYS A 98 8.70 -6.46 -11.45
CA LYS A 98 9.57 -6.55 -12.62
C LYS A 98 9.81 -8.02 -13.01
N ASP A 99 9.93 -8.86 -12.02
CA ASP A 99 10.17 -10.29 -12.24
C ASP A 99 8.94 -10.97 -12.84
N GLY A 100 7.75 -10.54 -12.40
CA GLY A 100 6.52 -11.07 -12.94
C GLY A 100 6.34 -10.77 -14.41
N GLN A 101 6.76 -9.60 -14.82
CA GLN A 101 6.69 -9.23 -16.23
C GLN A 101 7.64 -10.05 -17.07
N ASN A 102 8.84 -10.28 -16.57
CA ASN A 102 9.83 -11.08 -17.28
C ASN A 102 9.49 -12.54 -17.27
N GLY A 103 8.90 -13.00 -16.19
CA GLY A 103 8.48 -14.38 -16.08
C GLY A 103 7.42 -14.78 -17.07
N ALA A 104 6.69 -13.83 -17.59
CA ALA A 104 5.67 -14.09 -18.59
C ALA A 104 6.26 -14.45 -19.95
N ASP A 105 7.50 -14.14 -20.16
CA ASP A 105 8.17 -14.38 -21.45
C ASP A 105 8.67 -15.82 -21.62
#